data_5d96e881ada7aeeeb0c938b022ccfb21
#
_entry.id   5d96e881ada7aeeeb0c938b022ccfb21
#
_cell.length_a   1.000
_cell.length_b   1.000
_cell.length_c   1.000
_cell.angle_alpha   90.00
_cell.angle_beta   90.00
_cell.angle_gamma   90.00
#
_symmetry.space_group_name_H-M   'P 1'
#
loop_
_entity.id
_entity.type
_entity.pdbx_description
1 polymer ?
#
loop_
_entity_poly.entity_id
_entity_poly.type
_entity_poly.pdbx_seq_one_letter_code
_entity_poly.pdbx_strand_id
1 'polypeptide(L)'
;IWIEKPLAATSDQARRLRDEAAARKLVLMVDHTFVYTGAVRKIGELVRTGQLGDLYYYDSVRVNLGLFQNDVDVMWDLAVHDLSIMDYVLDSKPRAVSAIGSAHVPGRAANVAYLTCLFEDSLIAHFHVNWLAPVKVRRTLIGGNRQMIVFDDLEPSEKVRVYDKGITVDQGPEDRYETLVSYRTGDMWAPQLETTEALTNAAQDFLGAIAAGAEPETNGTVGLRVVRILEAATRSMKHNGQLVELDLTENT
;
A
#
# COMPACT_ATOMS: atom_id res chain seq x y z
N ILE A 1 22.98 -4.78 0.38
CA ILE A 1 22.24 -5.79 -0.40
C ILE A 1 20.96 -5.13 -0.89
N TRP A 2 20.72 -5.11 -2.19
CA TRP A 2 19.49 -4.61 -2.83
C TRP A 2 18.81 -5.79 -3.52
N ILE A 3 17.58 -6.07 -3.14
CA ILE A 3 16.82 -7.26 -3.59
C ILE A 3 15.54 -6.81 -4.29
N GLU A 4 15.21 -7.46 -5.42
CA GLU A 4 13.94 -7.31 -6.10
C GLU A 4 12.76 -7.73 -5.20
N LYS A 5 11.61 -7.08 -5.47
CA LYS A 5 10.34 -7.41 -4.79
C LYS A 5 9.78 -8.77 -5.29
N PRO A 6 9.12 -9.54 -4.43
CA PRO A 6 9.06 -9.43 -2.97
C PRO A 6 10.38 -9.85 -2.32
N LEU A 7 10.65 -9.41 -1.08
CA LEU A 7 11.89 -9.75 -0.36
C LEU A 7 12.20 -11.25 -0.35
N ALA A 8 11.18 -12.09 -0.22
CA ALA A 8 11.28 -13.54 -0.26
C ALA A 8 9.91 -14.17 -0.55
N ALA A 9 9.90 -15.48 -0.80
CA ALA A 9 8.67 -16.24 -1.05
C ALA A 9 7.88 -16.57 0.24
N THR A 10 8.51 -16.49 1.42
CA THR A 10 7.87 -16.72 2.72
C THR A 10 8.35 -15.72 3.77
N SER A 11 7.52 -15.46 4.78
CA SER A 11 7.87 -14.57 5.89
C SER A 11 9.04 -15.11 6.71
N ASP A 12 9.18 -16.41 6.85
CA ASP A 12 10.33 -17.03 7.53
C ASP A 12 11.64 -16.79 6.77
N GLN A 13 11.62 -16.89 5.43
CA GLN A 13 12.78 -16.55 4.62
C GLN A 13 13.09 -15.05 4.70
N ALA A 14 12.09 -14.20 4.62
CA ALA A 14 12.25 -12.75 4.74
C ALA A 14 12.84 -12.35 6.10
N ARG A 15 12.33 -12.96 7.20
CA ARG A 15 12.87 -12.76 8.56
C ARG A 15 14.34 -13.16 8.64
N ARG A 16 14.68 -14.35 8.15
CA ARG A 16 16.07 -14.83 8.14
C ARG A 16 17.01 -13.91 7.36
N LEU A 17 16.58 -13.38 6.22
CA LEU A 17 17.37 -12.43 5.42
C LEU A 17 17.60 -11.12 6.18
N ARG A 18 16.55 -10.56 6.80
CA ARG A 18 16.64 -9.36 7.63
C ARG A 18 17.60 -9.57 8.80
N ASP A 19 17.41 -10.65 9.55
CA ASP A 19 18.18 -10.93 10.77
C ASP A 19 19.65 -11.21 10.44
N GLU A 20 19.93 -11.91 9.35
CA GLU A 20 21.30 -12.18 8.87
C GLU A 20 21.99 -10.90 8.40
N ALA A 21 21.26 -10.02 7.67
CA ALA A 21 21.79 -8.72 7.27
C ALA A 21 22.12 -7.86 8.50
N ALA A 22 21.22 -7.80 9.48
CA ALA A 22 21.44 -7.07 10.73
C ALA A 22 22.64 -7.63 11.51
N ALA A 23 22.75 -8.96 11.69
CA ALA A 23 23.86 -9.61 12.39
C ALA A 23 25.20 -9.31 11.73
N ARG A 24 25.23 -9.15 10.42
CA ARG A 24 26.45 -8.81 9.65
C ARG A 24 26.65 -7.32 9.45
N LYS A 25 25.77 -6.48 9.98
CA LYS A 25 25.81 -5.02 9.80
C LYS A 25 25.77 -4.62 8.32
N LEU A 26 24.97 -5.33 7.52
CA LEU A 26 24.77 -5.06 6.10
C LEU A 26 23.48 -4.28 5.91
N VAL A 27 23.52 -3.25 5.08
CA VAL A 27 22.33 -2.54 4.63
C VAL A 27 21.54 -3.46 3.70
N LEU A 28 20.27 -3.73 4.05
CA LEU A 28 19.34 -4.53 3.28
C LEU A 28 18.19 -3.63 2.79
N MET A 29 18.02 -3.55 1.48
CA MET A 29 16.96 -2.79 0.81
C MET A 29 16.16 -3.68 -0.12
N VAL A 30 14.85 -3.48 -0.16
CA VAL A 30 13.94 -4.14 -1.12
C VAL A 30 13.53 -3.13 -2.18
N ASP A 31 13.55 -3.54 -3.44
CA ASP A 31 13.18 -2.66 -4.56
C ASP A 31 11.66 -2.43 -4.63
N HIS A 32 11.16 -1.69 -3.68
CA HIS A 32 9.82 -1.11 -3.70
C HIS A 32 9.83 0.25 -4.41
N THR A 33 10.25 0.26 -5.68
CA THR A 33 10.50 1.46 -6.49
C THR A 33 9.40 2.52 -6.41
N PHE A 34 8.11 2.13 -6.33
CA PHE A 34 7.00 3.08 -6.26
C PHE A 34 7.04 4.00 -5.04
N VAL A 35 7.61 3.56 -3.92
CA VAL A 35 7.78 4.37 -2.70
C VAL A 35 8.66 5.60 -2.97
N TYR A 36 9.57 5.50 -3.91
CA TYR A 36 10.52 6.56 -4.28
C TYR A 36 10.00 7.51 -5.36
N THR A 37 8.78 7.32 -5.86
CA THR A 37 8.16 8.28 -6.80
C THR A 37 7.79 9.57 -6.09
N GLY A 38 7.95 10.71 -6.76
CA GLY A 38 7.55 12.01 -6.22
C GLY A 38 6.07 12.05 -5.82
N ALA A 39 5.21 11.31 -6.53
CA ALA A 39 3.78 11.20 -6.20
C ALA A 39 3.55 10.52 -4.84
N VAL A 40 4.13 9.35 -4.62
CA VAL A 40 3.94 8.59 -3.36
C VAL A 40 4.58 9.34 -2.19
N ARG A 41 5.75 9.96 -2.38
CA ARG A 41 6.40 10.79 -1.37
C ARG A 41 5.53 11.98 -0.97
N LYS A 42 4.93 12.67 -1.95
CA LYS A 42 4.00 13.77 -1.69
C LYS A 42 2.73 13.30 -0.95
N ILE A 43 2.17 12.15 -1.31
CA ILE A 43 1.03 11.57 -0.60
C ILE A 43 1.40 11.27 0.86
N GLY A 44 2.54 10.64 1.11
CA GLY A 44 3.03 10.39 2.47
C GLY A 44 3.23 11.68 3.27
N GLU A 45 3.75 12.75 2.66
CA GLU A 45 3.85 14.08 3.28
C GLU A 45 2.48 14.61 3.68
N LEU A 46 1.49 14.59 2.76
CA LEU A 46 0.14 15.10 3.01
C LEU A 46 -0.58 14.32 4.13
N VAL A 47 -0.38 13.01 4.21
CA VAL A 47 -0.93 12.17 5.28
C VAL A 47 -0.26 12.49 6.61
N ARG A 48 1.08 12.46 6.68
CA ARG A 48 1.85 12.72 7.92
C ARG A 48 1.65 14.13 8.47
N THR A 49 1.41 15.12 7.61
CA THR A 49 1.07 16.49 8.04
C THR A 49 -0.37 16.65 8.50
N GLY A 50 -1.18 15.59 8.47
CA GLY A 50 -2.56 15.57 8.94
C GLY A 50 -3.53 16.36 8.05
N GLN A 51 -3.18 16.64 6.79
CA GLN A 51 -4.05 17.39 5.90
C GLN A 51 -5.37 16.66 5.60
N LEU A 52 -5.32 15.33 5.53
CA LEU A 52 -6.51 14.52 5.30
C LEU A 52 -7.38 14.37 6.57
N GLY A 53 -6.83 14.67 7.75
CA GLY A 53 -7.46 14.36 9.03
C GLY A 53 -7.40 12.88 9.35
N ASP A 54 -8.42 12.36 10.06
CA ASP A 54 -8.56 10.94 10.37
C ASP A 54 -8.88 10.17 9.08
N LEU A 55 -8.10 9.14 8.79
CA LEU A 55 -8.27 8.36 7.58
C LEU A 55 -9.41 7.35 7.74
N TYR A 56 -10.25 7.24 6.73
CA TYR A 56 -11.39 6.32 6.69
C TYR A 56 -11.13 5.11 5.80
N TYR A 57 -10.52 5.33 4.62
CA TYR A 57 -10.27 4.27 3.68
C TYR A 57 -9.03 4.53 2.81
N TYR A 58 -8.49 3.43 2.32
CA TYR A 58 -7.43 3.36 1.31
C TYR A 58 -7.84 2.33 0.26
N ASP A 59 -8.26 2.76 -0.93
CA ASP A 59 -8.68 1.88 -2.01
C ASP A 59 -7.69 1.91 -3.16
N SER A 60 -7.17 0.76 -3.55
CA SER A 60 -6.22 0.64 -4.66
C SER A 60 -6.72 -0.34 -5.72
N VAL A 61 -6.61 0.08 -6.98
CA VAL A 61 -6.90 -0.73 -8.16
C VAL A 61 -5.66 -0.78 -9.03
N ARG A 62 -5.15 -2.00 -9.25
CA ARG A 62 -4.03 -2.26 -10.17
C ARG A 62 -4.40 -3.42 -11.08
N VAL A 63 -4.82 -3.08 -12.30
CA VAL A 63 -5.33 -4.05 -13.27
C VAL A 63 -4.74 -3.79 -14.66
N ASN A 64 -4.47 -4.86 -15.39
CA ASN A 64 -3.97 -4.82 -16.77
C ASN A 64 -4.06 -6.21 -17.41
N LEU A 65 -3.92 -6.31 -18.74
CA LEU A 65 -3.58 -7.59 -19.36
C LEU A 65 -2.14 -7.93 -18.97
N GLY A 66 -2.00 -8.90 -18.07
CA GLY A 66 -0.72 -9.32 -17.49
C GLY A 66 -0.10 -10.51 -18.24
N LEU A 67 1.20 -10.68 -18.02
CA LEU A 67 1.87 -11.94 -18.34
C LEU A 67 1.57 -12.91 -17.21
N PHE A 68 0.83 -13.98 -17.51
CA PHE A 68 0.53 -15.03 -16.54
C PHE A 68 1.83 -15.73 -16.10
N GLN A 69 2.21 -15.52 -14.87
CA GLN A 69 3.36 -16.19 -14.27
C GLN A 69 2.96 -17.60 -13.82
N ASN A 70 3.92 -18.51 -13.74
CA ASN A 70 3.67 -19.90 -13.38
C ASN A 70 3.91 -20.16 -11.89
N ASP A 71 4.70 -19.32 -11.25
CA ASP A 71 5.24 -19.47 -9.90
C ASP A 71 4.57 -18.58 -8.86
N VAL A 72 3.86 -17.52 -9.30
CA VAL A 72 3.16 -16.59 -8.43
C VAL A 72 1.74 -16.32 -8.90
N ASP A 73 0.87 -15.90 -8.01
CA ASP A 73 -0.46 -15.38 -8.33
C ASP A 73 -0.43 -13.85 -8.55
N VAL A 74 -1.58 -13.31 -8.96
CA VAL A 74 -1.73 -11.88 -9.24
C VAL A 74 -1.47 -10.99 -8.02
N MET A 75 -1.69 -11.49 -6.80
CA MET A 75 -1.42 -10.73 -5.57
C MET A 75 0.08 -10.54 -5.35
N TRP A 76 0.85 -11.61 -5.44
CA TRP A 76 2.30 -11.56 -5.26
C TRP A 76 3.00 -10.74 -6.34
N ASP A 77 2.43 -10.67 -7.54
CA ASP A 77 2.99 -9.85 -8.62
C ASP A 77 2.57 -8.38 -8.54
N LEU A 78 1.26 -8.10 -8.37
CA LEU A 78 0.73 -6.74 -8.45
C LEU A 78 0.49 -6.08 -7.09
N ALA A 79 -0.17 -6.77 -6.13
CA ALA A 79 -0.52 -6.14 -4.86
C ALA A 79 0.70 -5.81 -4.01
N VAL A 80 1.83 -6.49 -4.19
CA VAL A 80 3.09 -6.20 -3.52
C VAL A 80 3.50 -4.72 -3.63
N HIS A 81 3.25 -4.10 -4.78
CA HIS A 81 3.55 -2.68 -5.01
C HIS A 81 2.61 -1.76 -4.20
N ASP A 82 1.31 -2.04 -4.23
CA ASP A 82 0.32 -1.21 -3.54
C ASP A 82 0.37 -1.40 -2.03
N LEU A 83 0.73 -2.59 -1.56
CA LEU A 83 1.00 -2.87 -0.15
C LEU A 83 2.23 -2.10 0.35
N SER A 84 3.29 -2.00 -0.44
CA SER A 84 4.47 -1.20 -0.07
C SER A 84 4.16 0.29 -0.05
N ILE A 85 3.32 0.79 -0.97
CA ILE A 85 2.83 2.18 -0.95
C ILE A 85 1.98 2.42 0.30
N MET A 86 1.05 1.51 0.61
CA MET A 86 0.22 1.60 1.82
C MET A 86 1.10 1.63 3.09
N ASP A 87 2.08 0.72 3.20
CA ASP A 87 2.98 0.65 4.35
C ASP A 87 3.79 1.93 4.55
N TYR A 88 4.17 2.60 3.46
CA TYR A 88 4.89 3.88 3.49
C TYR A 88 3.98 5.07 3.85
N VAL A 89 2.76 5.08 3.31
CA VAL A 89 1.84 6.22 3.44
C VAL A 89 1.13 6.22 4.80
N LEU A 90 0.79 5.02 5.33
CA LEU A 90 0.05 4.87 6.57
C LEU A 90 0.98 4.59 7.75
N ASP A 91 0.87 5.37 8.82
CA ASP A 91 1.63 5.15 10.06
C ASP A 91 1.14 3.89 10.78
N SER A 92 -0.18 3.66 10.83
CA SER A 92 -0.77 2.44 11.39
C SER A 92 -0.55 1.23 10.49
N LYS A 93 -0.46 0.05 11.10
CA LYS A 93 -0.29 -1.23 10.37
C LYS A 93 -1.54 -2.07 10.51
N PRO A 94 -1.91 -2.86 9.47
CA PRO A 94 -3.10 -3.69 9.54
C PRO A 94 -2.95 -4.80 10.59
N ARG A 95 -4.02 -5.06 11.34
CA ARG A 95 -4.11 -6.15 12.33
C ARG A 95 -4.62 -7.46 11.74
N ALA A 96 -5.35 -7.41 10.62
CA ALA A 96 -5.91 -8.59 9.98
C ALA A 96 -6.16 -8.35 8.49
N VAL A 97 -6.22 -9.45 7.72
CA VAL A 97 -6.56 -9.42 6.29
C VAL A 97 -7.63 -10.45 5.94
N SER A 98 -8.41 -10.13 4.91
CA SER A 98 -9.29 -11.05 4.21
C SER A 98 -9.04 -10.94 2.71
N ALA A 99 -8.95 -12.05 2.00
CA ALA A 99 -8.71 -12.04 0.56
C ALA A 99 -9.51 -13.14 -0.16
N ILE A 100 -10.01 -12.79 -1.34
CA ILE A 100 -10.69 -13.70 -2.27
C ILE A 100 -9.99 -13.60 -3.61
N GLY A 101 -9.72 -14.73 -4.24
CA GLY A 101 -9.13 -14.80 -5.56
C GLY A 101 -9.71 -15.92 -6.39
N SER A 102 -9.63 -15.78 -7.71
CA SER A 102 -10.12 -16.77 -8.65
C SER A 102 -9.16 -16.97 -9.81
N ALA A 103 -9.03 -18.22 -10.25
CA ALA A 103 -8.29 -18.62 -11.43
C ALA A 103 -9.26 -18.89 -12.59
N HIS A 104 -9.23 -18.04 -13.61
CA HIS A 104 -10.09 -18.18 -14.81
C HIS A 104 -9.37 -18.93 -15.94
N VAL A 105 -8.06 -19.18 -15.78
CA VAL A 105 -7.27 -19.96 -16.73
C VAL A 105 -6.95 -21.31 -16.12
N PRO A 106 -7.38 -22.44 -16.73
CA PRO A 106 -7.17 -23.79 -16.17
C PRO A 106 -5.69 -24.06 -15.86
N GLY A 107 -5.43 -24.66 -14.69
CA GLY A 107 -4.09 -25.02 -14.24
C GLY A 107 -3.18 -23.84 -13.87
N ARG A 108 -3.72 -22.64 -13.77
CA ARG A 108 -2.98 -21.43 -13.36
C ARG A 108 -3.37 -20.95 -11.96
N ALA A 109 -2.50 -20.16 -11.35
CA ALA A 109 -2.77 -19.46 -10.10
C ALA A 109 -3.86 -18.40 -10.28
N ALA A 110 -4.36 -17.84 -9.16
CA ALA A 110 -5.36 -16.78 -9.18
C ALA A 110 -4.90 -15.60 -10.04
N ASN A 111 -5.78 -15.14 -10.94
CA ASN A 111 -5.50 -14.06 -11.89
C ASN A 111 -6.41 -12.83 -11.69
N VAL A 112 -7.37 -12.95 -10.78
CA VAL A 112 -8.16 -11.87 -10.19
C VAL A 112 -8.17 -12.07 -8.69
N ALA A 113 -7.89 -11.01 -7.92
CA ALA A 113 -7.97 -11.07 -6.48
C ALA A 113 -8.39 -9.73 -5.87
N TYR A 114 -9.06 -9.83 -4.72
CA TYR A 114 -9.46 -8.74 -3.85
C TYR A 114 -8.91 -9.00 -2.46
N LEU A 115 -8.26 -8.01 -1.88
CA LEU A 115 -7.68 -8.06 -0.54
C LEU A 115 -8.22 -6.89 0.28
N THR A 116 -8.64 -7.17 1.51
CA THR A 116 -9.02 -6.15 2.49
C THR A 116 -8.13 -6.25 3.71
N CYS A 117 -7.52 -5.14 4.10
CA CYS A 117 -6.75 -5.00 5.34
C CYS A 117 -7.59 -4.23 6.36
N LEU A 118 -7.67 -4.75 7.59
CA LEU A 118 -8.36 -4.13 8.73
C LEU A 118 -7.32 -3.61 9.72
N PHE A 119 -7.57 -2.42 10.26
CA PHE A 119 -6.71 -1.75 11.23
C PHE A 119 -7.37 -1.75 12.62
N GLU A 120 -6.65 -1.32 13.65
CA GLU A 120 -7.20 -1.22 15.01
C GLU A 120 -8.27 -0.12 15.13
N ASP A 121 -8.09 0.95 14.36
CA ASP A 121 -9.08 2.00 14.18
C ASP A 121 -10.13 1.60 13.10
N SER A 122 -10.96 2.54 12.69
CA SER A 122 -11.99 2.32 11.67
C SER A 122 -11.47 2.33 10.24
N LEU A 123 -10.16 2.50 10.02
CA LEU A 123 -9.54 2.49 8.69
C LEU A 123 -9.67 1.11 8.04
N ILE A 124 -10.07 1.12 6.79
CA ILE A 124 -10.09 -0.07 5.92
C ILE A 124 -9.25 0.21 4.68
N ALA A 125 -8.34 -0.70 4.33
CA ALA A 125 -7.67 -0.67 3.04
C ALA A 125 -8.15 -1.81 2.16
N HIS A 126 -8.44 -1.51 0.88
CA HIS A 126 -8.93 -2.47 -0.09
C HIS A 126 -8.07 -2.43 -1.36
N PHE A 127 -7.81 -3.63 -1.93
CA PHE A 127 -6.97 -3.78 -3.12
C PHE A 127 -7.69 -4.68 -4.14
N HIS A 128 -7.79 -4.21 -5.36
CA HIS A 128 -8.23 -4.98 -6.51
C HIS A 128 -7.06 -5.16 -7.48
N VAL A 129 -6.65 -6.40 -7.68
CA VAL A 129 -5.59 -6.77 -8.63
C VAL A 129 -6.11 -7.79 -9.65
N ASN A 130 -5.71 -7.59 -10.93
CA ASN A 130 -6.30 -8.37 -12.01
C ASN A 130 -5.38 -8.38 -13.24
N TRP A 131 -5.11 -9.56 -13.79
CA TRP A 131 -4.36 -9.75 -15.04
C TRP A 131 -5.25 -9.85 -16.30
N LEU A 132 -6.57 -9.89 -16.14
CA LEU A 132 -7.51 -10.10 -17.26
C LEU A 132 -8.08 -8.81 -17.84
N ALA A 133 -7.81 -7.67 -17.22
CA ALA A 133 -8.40 -6.40 -17.63
C ALA A 133 -7.77 -5.90 -18.94
N PRO A 134 -8.55 -5.67 -20.01
CA PRO A 134 -8.01 -5.15 -21.26
C PRO A 134 -7.58 -3.68 -21.15
N VAL A 135 -8.03 -3.00 -20.10
CA VAL A 135 -7.64 -1.62 -19.78
C VAL A 135 -6.68 -1.63 -18.60
N LYS A 136 -5.58 -0.91 -18.74
CA LYS A 136 -4.64 -0.70 -17.63
C LYS A 136 -5.15 0.39 -16.70
N VAL A 137 -5.32 0.07 -15.42
CA VAL A 137 -5.66 1.03 -14.36
C VAL A 137 -4.67 0.89 -13.22
N ARG A 138 -4.17 2.02 -12.71
CA ARG A 138 -3.35 2.12 -11.51
C ARG A 138 -3.81 3.34 -10.72
N ARG A 139 -4.82 3.15 -9.88
CA ARG A 139 -5.44 4.24 -9.15
C ARG A 139 -5.60 3.91 -7.69
N THR A 140 -5.28 4.89 -6.83
CA THR A 140 -5.50 4.80 -5.39
C THR A 140 -6.33 5.98 -4.92
N LEU A 141 -7.32 5.70 -4.06
CA LEU A 141 -8.14 6.67 -3.37
C LEU A 141 -7.81 6.61 -1.88
N ILE A 142 -7.52 7.75 -1.27
CA ILE A 142 -7.26 7.85 0.17
C ILE A 142 -8.20 8.90 0.73
N GLY A 143 -9.18 8.47 1.50
CA GLY A 143 -10.19 9.34 2.07
C GLY A 143 -10.00 9.56 3.56
N GLY A 144 -10.03 10.81 3.97
CA GLY A 144 -10.07 11.23 5.36
C GLY A 144 -11.27 12.11 5.65
N ASN A 145 -11.43 12.49 6.93
CA ASN A 145 -12.56 13.34 7.37
C ASN A 145 -12.44 14.78 6.88
N ARG A 146 -11.27 15.23 6.44
CA ARG A 146 -11.03 16.59 5.93
C ARG A 146 -10.89 16.63 4.42
N GLN A 147 -10.05 15.80 3.87
CA GLN A 147 -9.70 15.80 2.45
C GLN A 147 -9.60 14.37 1.92
N MET A 148 -9.64 14.26 0.60
CA MET A 148 -9.46 13.01 -0.12
C MET A 148 -8.38 13.19 -1.19
N ILE A 149 -7.53 12.17 -1.36
CA ILE A 149 -6.55 12.10 -2.45
C ILE A 149 -7.03 11.10 -3.49
N VAL A 150 -6.87 11.47 -4.75
CA VAL A 150 -6.90 10.58 -5.91
C VAL A 150 -5.48 10.53 -6.47
N PHE A 151 -4.86 9.38 -6.42
CA PHE A 151 -3.60 9.10 -7.10
C PHE A 151 -3.86 8.23 -8.32
N ASP A 152 -3.47 8.71 -9.50
CA ASP A 152 -3.53 7.96 -10.76
C ASP A 152 -2.12 7.91 -11.37
N ASP A 153 -1.47 6.75 -11.28
CA ASP A 153 -0.08 6.59 -11.74
C ASP A 153 0.06 6.72 -13.26
N LEU A 154 -1.03 6.52 -13.99
CA LEU A 154 -1.04 6.62 -15.46
C LEU A 154 -1.33 8.02 -15.97
N GLU A 155 -1.76 8.93 -15.11
CA GLU A 155 -1.98 10.33 -15.47
C GLU A 155 -0.62 11.01 -15.69
N PRO A 156 -0.40 11.66 -16.86
CA PRO A 156 0.92 12.21 -17.18
C PRO A 156 1.27 13.47 -16.38
N SER A 157 0.30 14.31 -16.02
CA SER A 157 0.53 15.63 -15.43
C SER A 157 0.05 15.73 -13.98
N GLU A 158 -1.20 15.37 -13.71
CA GLU A 158 -1.87 15.58 -12.43
C GLU A 158 -2.06 14.25 -11.69
N LYS A 159 -0.95 13.50 -11.51
CA LYS A 159 -0.96 12.18 -10.87
C LYS A 159 -1.62 12.17 -9.51
N VAL A 160 -1.46 13.24 -8.73
CA VAL A 160 -2.06 13.41 -7.41
C VAL A 160 -3.01 14.60 -7.44
N ARG A 161 -4.27 14.35 -7.07
CA ARG A 161 -5.30 15.38 -6.91
C ARG A 161 -5.86 15.31 -5.51
N VAL A 162 -5.91 16.45 -4.85
CA VAL A 162 -6.45 16.61 -3.51
C VAL A 162 -7.80 17.31 -3.60
N TYR A 163 -8.82 16.69 -3.03
CA TYR A 163 -10.18 17.23 -3.00
C TYR A 163 -10.52 17.68 -1.59
N ASP A 164 -10.83 18.96 -1.43
CA ASP A 164 -11.34 19.53 -0.19
C ASP A 164 -12.86 19.45 -0.15
N LYS A 165 -13.38 18.22 -0.24
CA LYS A 165 -14.79 17.88 -0.20
C LYS A 165 -15.00 16.79 0.82
N GLY A 166 -16.09 16.82 1.55
CA GLY A 166 -16.37 15.82 2.58
C GLY A 166 -17.74 15.96 3.18
N ILE A 167 -17.94 15.26 4.27
CA ILE A 167 -19.13 15.36 5.09
C ILE A 167 -18.78 16.11 6.37
N THR A 168 -19.72 16.93 6.86
CA THR A 168 -19.67 17.49 8.20
C THR A 168 -20.76 16.81 9.02
N VAL A 169 -20.37 16.22 10.14
CA VAL A 169 -21.32 15.63 11.09
C VAL A 169 -21.52 16.65 12.19
N ASP A 170 -22.70 17.27 12.26
CA ASP A 170 -23.04 18.21 13.32
C ASP A 170 -23.68 17.44 14.47
N GLN A 171 -23.00 17.39 15.61
CA GLN A 171 -23.56 16.86 16.86
C GLN A 171 -24.12 18.02 17.65
N GLY A 172 -25.34 18.45 17.29
CA GLY A 172 -26.08 19.44 18.05
C GLY A 172 -26.36 18.95 19.48
N PRO A 173 -26.29 19.83 20.49
CA PRO A 173 -26.44 19.42 21.90
C PRO A 173 -27.84 18.92 22.29
N GLU A 174 -28.85 19.05 21.45
CA GLU A 174 -30.25 18.78 21.85
C GLU A 174 -30.99 17.71 21.00
N ASP A 175 -30.47 17.21 19.89
CA ASP A 175 -31.17 16.22 19.08
C ASP A 175 -30.50 14.85 19.08
N ARG A 176 -30.92 14.00 20.00
CA ARG A 176 -30.53 12.58 20.08
C ARG A 176 -31.10 11.71 18.92
N TYR A 177 -31.87 12.29 18.01
CA TYR A 177 -32.57 11.52 16.99
C TYR A 177 -32.23 11.86 15.53
N GLU A 178 -31.54 12.98 15.23
CA GLU A 178 -31.12 13.33 13.87
C GLU A 178 -29.66 13.74 13.85
N THR A 179 -28.80 12.83 13.42
CA THR A 179 -27.43 13.18 13.01
C THR A 179 -27.53 13.91 11.68
N LEU A 180 -27.39 15.23 11.70
CA LEU A 180 -27.39 16.03 10.48
C LEU A 180 -26.03 15.85 9.76
N VAL A 181 -26.04 15.11 8.68
CA VAL A 181 -24.91 15.00 7.77
C VAL A 181 -25.07 16.06 6.69
N SER A 182 -24.19 17.05 6.67
CA SER A 182 -24.13 18.03 5.58
C SER A 182 -22.94 17.76 4.66
N TYR A 183 -23.12 18.06 3.39
CA TYR A 183 -22.05 17.94 2.39
C TYR A 183 -21.26 19.24 2.34
N ARG A 184 -19.95 19.15 2.53
CA ARG A 184 -19.02 20.24 2.36
C ARG A 184 -18.48 20.26 0.94
N THR A 185 -18.66 21.40 0.25
CA THR A 185 -18.03 21.65 -1.06
C THR A 185 -16.75 22.47 -0.85
N GLY A 186 -15.74 22.18 -1.63
CA GLY A 186 -14.47 22.89 -1.60
C GLY A 186 -13.67 22.68 -2.89
N ASP A 187 -12.44 23.15 -2.89
CA ASP A 187 -11.60 23.14 -4.06
C ASP A 187 -10.99 21.76 -4.36
N MET A 188 -10.49 21.63 -5.57
CA MET A 188 -9.58 20.57 -5.98
C MET A 188 -8.28 21.19 -6.44
N TRP A 189 -7.16 20.62 -6.02
CA TRP A 189 -5.83 21.07 -6.44
C TRP A 189 -4.88 19.89 -6.68
N ALA A 190 -3.91 20.10 -7.56
CA ALA A 190 -2.84 19.15 -7.84
C ALA A 190 -1.53 19.70 -7.26
N PRO A 191 -0.88 18.97 -6.33
CA PRO A 191 0.42 19.40 -5.79
C PRO A 191 1.51 19.30 -6.83
N GLN A 192 2.51 20.17 -6.72
CA GLN A 192 3.75 20.01 -7.47
C GLN A 192 4.47 18.76 -6.96
N LEU A 193 4.88 17.90 -7.89
CA LEU A 193 5.58 16.65 -7.60
C LEU A 193 7.06 16.77 -7.97
N GLU A 194 7.91 16.09 -7.21
CA GLU A 194 9.29 15.86 -7.60
C GLU A 194 9.33 15.00 -8.88
N THR A 195 10.17 15.38 -9.83
CA THR A 195 10.27 14.73 -11.15
C THR A 195 11.47 13.79 -11.29
N THR A 196 12.32 13.69 -10.25
CA THR A 196 13.45 12.75 -10.24
C THR A 196 12.94 11.32 -10.42
N GLU A 197 13.63 10.57 -11.27
CA GLU A 197 13.29 9.18 -11.51
C GLU A 197 13.34 8.36 -10.21
N ALA A 198 12.32 7.53 -9.97
CA ALA A 198 12.19 6.77 -8.74
C ALA A 198 13.39 5.86 -8.46
N LEU A 199 13.95 5.22 -9.50
CA LEU A 199 15.12 4.36 -9.34
C LEU A 199 16.37 5.16 -8.96
N THR A 200 16.49 6.41 -9.43
CA THR A 200 17.57 7.32 -9.00
C THR A 200 17.43 7.67 -7.52
N ASN A 201 16.21 8.01 -7.06
CA ASN A 201 15.94 8.28 -5.65
C ASN A 201 16.22 7.05 -4.77
N ALA A 202 15.82 5.85 -5.23
CA ALA A 202 16.10 4.60 -4.53
C ALA A 202 17.60 4.32 -4.41
N ALA A 203 18.36 4.54 -5.50
CA ALA A 203 19.83 4.37 -5.48
C ALA A 203 20.52 5.38 -4.54
N GLN A 204 20.05 6.62 -4.51
CA GLN A 204 20.57 7.65 -3.59
C GLN A 204 20.28 7.29 -2.14
N ASP A 205 19.06 6.81 -1.81
CA ASP A 205 18.72 6.36 -0.47
C ASP A 205 19.59 5.16 -0.04
N PHE A 206 19.76 4.17 -0.90
CA PHE A 206 20.62 3.01 -0.63
C PHE A 206 22.08 3.39 -0.37
N LEU A 207 22.65 4.26 -1.23
CA LEU A 207 24.03 4.73 -1.06
C LEU A 207 24.19 5.61 0.19
N GLY A 208 23.19 6.46 0.46
CA GLY A 208 23.13 7.27 1.68
C GLY A 208 23.07 6.42 2.95
N ALA A 209 22.23 5.38 2.95
CA ALA A 209 22.11 4.44 4.05
C ALA A 209 23.45 3.70 4.31
N ILE A 210 24.15 3.25 3.26
CA ILE A 210 25.48 2.63 3.39
C ILE A 210 26.49 3.62 3.99
N ALA A 211 26.52 4.85 3.49
CA ALA A 211 27.47 5.86 3.95
C ALA A 211 27.24 6.27 5.40
N ALA A 212 25.98 6.33 5.84
CA ALA A 212 25.58 6.73 7.18
C ALA A 212 25.54 5.57 8.18
N GLY A 213 25.62 4.31 7.73
CA GLY A 213 25.36 3.13 8.57
C GLY A 213 23.91 3.08 9.07
N ALA A 214 22.97 3.59 8.28
CA ALA A 214 21.55 3.68 8.58
C ALA A 214 20.73 2.69 7.75
N GLU A 215 19.42 2.59 8.02
CA GLU A 215 18.50 1.79 7.23
C GLU A 215 17.89 2.64 6.09
N PRO A 216 17.73 2.08 4.87
CA PRO A 216 17.00 2.73 3.79
C PRO A 216 15.49 2.72 4.07
N GLU A 217 14.74 3.57 3.38
CA GLU A 217 13.27 3.70 3.50
C GLU A 217 12.55 2.35 3.30
N THR A 218 12.98 1.56 2.30
CA THR A 218 12.40 0.25 2.01
C THR A 218 13.31 -0.89 2.52
N ASN A 219 13.62 -0.85 3.81
CA ASN A 219 14.51 -1.83 4.46
C ASN A 219 13.90 -3.24 4.56
N GLY A 220 14.69 -4.17 5.13
CA GLY A 220 14.26 -5.57 5.31
C GLY A 220 13.02 -5.74 6.18
N THR A 221 12.75 -4.82 7.14
CA THR A 221 11.56 -4.85 7.98
C THR A 221 10.30 -4.49 7.18
N VAL A 222 10.38 -3.48 6.32
CA VAL A 222 9.30 -3.15 5.37
C VAL A 222 9.01 -4.34 4.46
N GLY A 223 10.06 -4.94 3.86
CA GLY A 223 9.90 -6.12 3.01
C GLY A 223 9.25 -7.30 3.73
N LEU A 224 9.64 -7.56 4.99
CA LEU A 224 9.03 -8.62 5.81
C LEU A 224 7.55 -8.36 6.09
N ARG A 225 7.15 -7.11 6.42
CA ARG A 225 5.74 -6.77 6.63
C ARG A 225 4.90 -7.02 5.38
N VAL A 226 5.37 -6.60 4.21
CA VAL A 226 4.68 -6.84 2.94
C VAL A 226 4.53 -8.34 2.66
N VAL A 227 5.57 -9.15 2.88
CA VAL A 227 5.51 -10.60 2.69
C VAL A 227 4.53 -11.25 3.68
N ARG A 228 4.49 -10.83 4.95
CA ARG A 228 3.52 -11.32 5.94
C ARG A 228 2.07 -11.06 5.52
N ILE A 229 1.78 -9.87 5.00
CA ILE A 229 0.45 -9.54 4.47
C ILE A 229 0.11 -10.45 3.29
N LEU A 230 1.01 -10.65 2.34
CA LEU A 230 0.80 -11.52 1.17
C LEU A 230 0.58 -12.98 1.56
N GLU A 231 1.35 -13.51 2.51
CA GLU A 231 1.14 -14.88 3.02
C GLU A 231 -0.21 -15.04 3.74
N ALA A 232 -0.57 -14.07 4.58
CA ALA A 232 -1.86 -14.10 5.28
C ALA A 232 -3.03 -14.00 4.28
N ALA A 233 -2.91 -13.16 3.25
CA ALA A 233 -3.88 -13.06 2.18
C ALA A 233 -3.97 -14.37 1.37
N THR A 234 -2.85 -15.03 1.10
CA THR A 234 -2.82 -16.35 0.45
C THR A 234 -3.52 -17.41 1.33
N ARG A 235 -3.31 -17.39 2.65
CA ARG A 235 -4.05 -18.28 3.58
C ARG A 235 -5.54 -17.98 3.56
N SER A 236 -5.93 -16.70 3.59
CA SER A 236 -7.32 -16.27 3.52
C SER A 236 -8.01 -16.77 2.24
N MET A 237 -7.38 -16.61 1.07
CA MET A 237 -7.91 -17.11 -0.21
C MET A 237 -8.14 -18.62 -0.20
N LYS A 238 -7.23 -19.41 0.39
CA LYS A 238 -7.38 -20.86 0.52
C LYS A 238 -8.53 -21.28 1.44
N HIS A 239 -9.01 -20.35 2.28
CA HIS A 239 -10.12 -20.57 3.22
C HIS A 239 -11.32 -19.66 2.89
N ASN A 240 -11.58 -19.42 1.59
CA ASN A 240 -12.76 -18.69 1.09
C ASN A 240 -12.94 -17.29 1.70
N GLY A 241 -11.86 -16.56 1.92
CA GLY A 241 -11.90 -15.18 2.44
C GLY A 241 -11.98 -15.10 3.96
N GLN A 242 -11.73 -16.17 4.69
CA GLN A 242 -11.68 -16.15 6.15
C GLN A 242 -10.65 -15.11 6.62
N LEU A 243 -11.03 -14.34 7.63
CA LEU A 243 -10.15 -13.35 8.25
C LEU A 243 -8.92 -14.04 8.86
N VAL A 244 -7.74 -13.47 8.59
CA VAL A 244 -6.45 -13.94 9.11
C VAL A 244 -5.82 -12.80 9.89
N GLU A 245 -5.58 -13.00 11.17
CA GLU A 245 -4.87 -12.07 12.04
C GLU A 245 -3.40 -11.92 11.60
N LEU A 246 -2.89 -10.71 11.73
CA LEU A 246 -1.52 -10.33 11.44
C LEU A 246 -0.80 -9.95 12.74
N ASP A 247 0.37 -10.51 12.94
CA ASP A 247 1.33 -10.00 13.91
C ASP A 247 2.43 -9.26 13.15
N LEU A 248 2.30 -7.95 13.08
CA LEU A 248 3.28 -7.06 12.44
C LEU A 248 4.12 -6.28 13.49
N THR A 249 3.94 -6.58 14.77
CA THR A 249 4.55 -5.87 15.91
C THR A 249 5.98 -6.31 16.23
N GLU A 250 6.50 -7.35 15.59
CA GLU A 250 7.95 -7.66 15.69
C GLU A 250 8.73 -6.63 14.86
N ASN A 251 9.09 -5.68 15.41
CA ASN A 251 9.99 -4.85 16.19
C ASN A 251 10.97 -4.04 15.40
N THR A 252 10.90 -2.97 15.74
CA THR A 252 11.94 -2.01 16.18
C THR A 252 13.16 -2.64 16.86
#